data_bb9f9d6850b8176de540b8a5247417ea
#
_entry.id   bb9f9d6850b8176de540b8a5247417ea
#
_cell.length_a   1.000
_cell.length_b   1.000
_cell.length_c   1.000
_cell.angle_alpha   90.00
_cell.angle_beta   90.00
_cell.angle_gamma   90.00
#
_symmetry.space_group_name_H-M   'P 1'
#
loop_
_entity.id
_entity.type
_entity.pdbx_description
1 polymer ?
#
loop_
_entity_poly.entity_id
_entity_poly.type
_entity_poly.pdbx_seq_one_letter_code
_entity_poly.pdbx_strand_id
1 'polypeptide(L)'
;MKVASLHRYPVKSMLGEDLASLDLDTHGVIGDRVYALVDAEHGRVATAKQPRHWRALLRCRSAGSGPQVQVVLPDGRTLAAGSADGPLSELLGRKVTVSTRRADGAVVERPDPEQVLAQGLDADLEAPLLEIAQGTPGGRFVDHSPVHLITTATLDEVGVEALRYRPNVVVVTPPGTPAFVENDWLGRPLTIGAVTLVPTLPTPRCSVPTLEHGDLPRAPQALRRPAERNRVEVEGFGVLPCAGLYARVETPGPIHRGDPVEIG
;
A
#
# COMPACT_ATOMS: atom_id res chain seq x y z
N MET A 1 -6.13 6.05 -21.91
CA MET A 1 -5.15 5.37 -21.02
C MET A 1 -5.51 3.90 -20.91
N LYS A 2 -4.66 3.07 -20.27
CA LYS A 2 -4.95 1.64 -20.04
C LYS A 2 -4.31 1.13 -18.75
N VAL A 3 -4.81 0.02 -18.23
CA VAL A 3 -4.20 -0.67 -17.09
C VAL A 3 -2.86 -1.30 -17.50
N ALA A 4 -1.77 -0.93 -16.82
CA ALA A 4 -0.43 -1.49 -17.04
C ALA A 4 -0.22 -2.78 -16.25
N SER A 5 -0.48 -2.73 -14.96
CA SER A 5 -0.35 -3.86 -14.03
C SER A 5 -1.36 -3.77 -12.91
N LEU A 6 -1.66 -4.93 -12.35
CA LEU A 6 -2.63 -5.12 -11.27
C LEU A 6 -1.98 -5.90 -10.14
N HIS A 7 -2.12 -5.41 -8.91
CA HIS A 7 -1.47 -6.00 -7.75
C HIS A 7 -2.42 -6.19 -6.58
N ARG A 8 -2.22 -7.28 -5.87
CA ARG A 8 -2.90 -7.59 -4.61
C ARG A 8 -1.87 -7.88 -3.52
N TYR A 9 -2.14 -7.41 -2.32
CA TYR A 9 -1.25 -7.54 -1.15
C TYR A 9 -2.03 -8.18 0.01
N PRO A 10 -2.17 -9.51 0.03
CA PRO A 10 -3.03 -10.19 1.02
C PRO A 10 -2.69 -9.86 2.47
N VAL A 11 -1.40 -9.70 2.79
CA VAL A 11 -0.93 -9.36 4.13
C VAL A 11 -0.36 -7.94 4.16
N LYS A 12 -0.81 -7.13 5.12
CA LYS A 12 -0.29 -5.77 5.33
C LYS A 12 1.22 -5.79 5.51
N SER A 13 1.90 -4.81 4.89
CA SER A 13 3.38 -4.62 4.94
C SER A 13 4.23 -5.73 4.31
N MET A 14 3.67 -6.77 3.71
CA MET A 14 4.41 -7.75 2.92
C MET A 14 4.34 -7.44 1.42
N LEU A 15 5.27 -7.98 0.64
CA LEU A 15 5.17 -7.99 -0.82
C LEU A 15 3.93 -8.78 -1.24
N GLY A 16 3.35 -8.38 -2.35
CA GLY A 16 2.14 -9.00 -2.90
C GLY A 16 2.42 -9.81 -4.15
N GLU A 17 1.39 -9.92 -4.95
CA GLU A 17 1.37 -10.65 -6.22
C GLU A 17 0.94 -9.73 -7.37
N ASP A 18 1.47 -10.01 -8.55
CA ASP A 18 1.09 -9.39 -9.81
C ASP A 18 0.08 -10.31 -10.50
N LEU A 19 -1.06 -9.77 -10.91
CA LEU A 19 -2.19 -10.54 -11.42
C LEU A 19 -2.64 -10.03 -12.81
N ALA A 20 -3.19 -10.94 -13.61
CA ALA A 20 -3.78 -10.58 -14.89
C ALA A 20 -5.14 -9.86 -14.75
N SER A 21 -5.83 -10.13 -13.64
CA SER A 21 -7.13 -9.53 -13.31
C SER A 21 -7.29 -9.35 -11.80
N LEU A 22 -8.13 -8.41 -11.40
CA LEU A 22 -8.59 -8.20 -10.03
C LEU A 22 -10.11 -8.13 -10.01
N ASP A 23 -10.71 -8.76 -9.02
CA ASP A 23 -12.12 -8.56 -8.71
C ASP A 23 -12.23 -7.50 -7.60
N LEU A 24 -13.12 -6.53 -7.81
CA LEU A 24 -13.40 -5.47 -6.85
C LEU A 24 -14.84 -5.58 -6.32
N ASP A 25 -14.96 -5.45 -5.01
CA ASP A 25 -16.25 -5.19 -4.34
C ASP A 25 -16.29 -3.73 -3.85
N THR A 26 -17.35 -3.33 -3.18
CA THR A 26 -17.50 -1.97 -2.61
C THR A 26 -16.45 -1.65 -1.52
N HIS A 27 -15.75 -2.67 -1.01
CA HIS A 27 -14.67 -2.53 -0.03
C HIS A 27 -13.27 -2.55 -0.67
N GLY A 28 -13.16 -2.60 -2.00
CA GLY A 28 -11.90 -2.58 -2.76
C GLY A 28 -11.56 -3.92 -3.40
N VAL A 29 -10.27 -4.17 -3.63
CA VAL A 29 -9.79 -5.41 -4.27
C VAL A 29 -10.04 -6.60 -3.35
N ILE A 30 -10.74 -7.62 -3.86
CA ILE A 30 -11.05 -8.84 -3.10
C ILE A 30 -9.74 -9.56 -2.73
N GLY A 31 -9.57 -9.85 -1.44
CA GLY A 31 -8.38 -10.50 -0.89
C GLY A 31 -7.21 -9.56 -0.57
N ASP A 32 -7.33 -8.25 -0.83
CA ASP A 32 -6.27 -7.27 -0.53
C ASP A 32 -6.31 -6.85 0.94
N ARG A 33 -5.14 -6.88 1.63
CA ARG A 33 -4.95 -6.50 3.05
C ARG A 33 -6.00 -7.11 4.00
N VAL A 34 -6.37 -8.36 3.73
CA VAL A 34 -7.30 -9.11 4.60
C VAL A 34 -6.60 -9.68 5.84
N TYR A 35 -5.27 -9.76 5.82
CA TYR A 35 -4.44 -10.16 6.93
C TYR A 35 -3.53 -9.03 7.40
N ALA A 36 -3.26 -8.97 8.69
CA ALA A 36 -2.19 -8.19 9.26
C ALA A 36 -1.58 -8.89 10.47
N LEU A 37 -0.37 -8.52 10.82
CA LEU A 37 0.22 -8.89 12.09
C LEU A 37 -0.21 -7.87 13.15
N VAL A 38 -0.50 -8.38 14.34
CA VAL A 38 -0.80 -7.57 15.53
C VAL A 38 0.30 -7.83 16.55
N ASP A 39 0.91 -6.77 17.06
CA ASP A 39 1.88 -6.83 18.16
C ASP A 39 1.19 -7.36 19.42
N ALA A 40 1.66 -8.47 19.96
CA ALA A 40 1.04 -9.12 21.10
C ALA A 40 1.20 -8.33 22.41
N GLU A 41 2.19 -7.44 22.48
CA GLU A 41 2.46 -6.62 23.67
C GLU A 41 1.54 -5.40 23.75
N HIS A 42 1.31 -4.73 22.59
CA HIS A 42 0.61 -3.45 22.56
C HIS A 42 -0.75 -3.50 21.85
N GLY A 43 -1.10 -4.62 21.20
CA GLY A 43 -2.33 -4.74 20.41
C GLY A 43 -2.37 -3.88 19.13
N ARG A 44 -1.24 -3.29 18.72
CA ARG A 44 -1.14 -2.42 17.55
C ARG A 44 -0.91 -3.23 16.28
N VAL A 45 -1.44 -2.74 15.17
CA VAL A 45 -1.21 -3.37 13.86
C VAL A 45 0.23 -3.08 13.42
N ALA A 46 0.99 -4.14 13.11
CA ALA A 46 2.36 -4.05 12.61
C ALA A 46 2.39 -3.35 11.26
N THR A 47 3.29 -2.38 11.12
CA THR A 47 3.44 -1.61 9.89
C THR A 47 4.89 -1.27 9.59
N ALA A 48 5.35 -1.52 8.37
CA ALA A 48 6.68 -1.11 7.91
C ALA A 48 6.89 0.43 7.91
N LYS A 49 5.85 1.23 8.20
CA LYS A 49 5.97 2.68 8.45
C LYS A 49 6.85 2.98 9.68
N GLN A 50 6.87 2.08 10.68
CA GLN A 50 7.84 2.07 11.76
C GLN A 50 8.95 1.05 11.41
N PRO A 51 9.98 1.48 10.65
CA PRO A 51 10.95 0.55 10.06
C PRO A 51 11.84 -0.13 11.09
N ARG A 52 12.14 0.53 12.21
CA ARG A 52 12.93 -0.03 13.30
C ARG A 52 12.42 -1.41 13.72
N HIS A 53 11.12 -1.59 13.77
CA HIS A 53 10.46 -2.81 14.23
C HIS A 53 9.99 -3.74 13.11
N TRP A 54 9.53 -3.18 11.98
CA TRP A 54 8.70 -3.93 11.05
C TRP A 54 9.22 -4.00 9.62
N ARG A 55 10.38 -3.39 9.29
CA ARG A 55 10.91 -3.40 7.91
C ARG A 55 11.15 -4.80 7.35
N ALA A 56 11.44 -5.79 8.23
CA ALA A 56 11.66 -7.17 7.81
C ALA A 56 10.44 -7.79 7.11
N LEU A 57 9.22 -7.27 7.36
CA LEU A 57 8.01 -7.71 6.66
C LEU A 57 8.07 -7.46 5.15
N LEU A 58 8.78 -6.43 4.69
CA LEU A 58 8.95 -6.13 3.26
C LEU A 58 9.86 -7.14 2.54
N ARG A 59 10.50 -8.04 3.28
CA ARG A 59 11.26 -9.18 2.72
C ARG A 59 10.40 -10.43 2.59
N CYS A 60 9.22 -10.45 3.21
CA CYS A 60 8.24 -11.53 3.07
C CYS A 60 7.33 -11.24 1.87
N ARG A 61 6.87 -12.31 1.22
CA ARG A 61 5.86 -12.23 0.14
C ARG A 61 4.58 -12.90 0.59
N SER A 62 3.44 -12.37 0.18
CA SER A 62 2.14 -13.01 0.40
C SER A 62 1.40 -13.17 -0.92
N ALA A 63 0.68 -14.28 -1.08
CA ALA A 63 -0.10 -14.60 -2.28
C ALA A 63 -1.34 -15.42 -1.92
N GLY A 64 -2.33 -15.41 -2.83
CA GLY A 64 -3.59 -16.15 -2.65
C GLY A 64 -4.72 -15.31 -2.08
N SER A 65 -5.85 -15.95 -1.80
CA SER A 65 -7.05 -15.30 -1.25
C SER A 65 -7.79 -16.17 -0.24
N GLY A 66 -8.60 -15.56 0.61
CA GLY A 66 -9.35 -16.26 1.64
C GLY A 66 -8.43 -17.08 2.57
N PRO A 67 -8.82 -18.30 2.94
CA PRO A 67 -8.03 -19.16 3.83
C PRO A 67 -6.76 -19.75 3.15
N GLN A 68 -6.63 -19.60 1.82
CA GLN A 68 -5.51 -20.12 1.05
C GLN A 68 -4.33 -19.14 0.96
N VAL A 69 -4.39 -17.99 1.67
CA VAL A 69 -3.27 -17.05 1.68
C VAL A 69 -2.03 -17.70 2.27
N GLN A 70 -0.95 -17.65 1.52
CA GLN A 70 0.37 -18.12 1.91
C GLN A 70 1.32 -16.96 2.15
N VAL A 71 2.26 -17.15 3.04
CA VAL A 71 3.39 -16.26 3.32
C VAL A 71 4.68 -17.01 3.00
N VAL A 72 5.52 -16.39 2.18
CA VAL A 72 6.87 -16.86 1.89
C VAL A 72 7.85 -16.00 2.69
N LEU A 73 8.62 -16.63 3.56
CA LEU A 73 9.66 -15.99 4.37
C LEU A 73 10.94 -15.75 3.56
N PRO A 74 11.86 -14.88 4.04
CA PRO A 74 13.13 -14.61 3.35
C PRO A 74 14.03 -15.83 3.18
N ASP A 75 13.87 -16.87 3.99
CA ASP A 75 14.60 -18.14 3.90
C ASP A 75 13.95 -19.15 2.93
N GLY A 76 12.87 -18.77 2.24
CA GLY A 76 12.14 -19.59 1.27
C GLY A 76 11.05 -20.49 1.87
N ARG A 77 10.90 -20.56 3.19
CA ARG A 77 9.79 -21.33 3.79
C ARG A 77 8.45 -20.72 3.40
N THR A 78 7.52 -21.56 2.98
CA THR A 78 6.14 -21.19 2.64
C THR A 78 5.19 -21.71 3.71
N LEU A 79 4.36 -20.83 4.24
CA LEU A 79 3.46 -21.10 5.36
C LEU A 79 2.04 -20.62 5.01
N ALA A 80 1.01 -21.31 5.51
CA ALA A 80 -0.33 -20.73 5.52
C ALA A 80 -0.34 -19.50 6.44
N ALA A 81 -0.94 -18.39 5.99
CA ALA A 81 -0.92 -17.13 6.74
C ALA A 81 -1.46 -17.30 8.17
N GLY A 82 -2.55 -18.06 8.34
CA GLY A 82 -3.15 -18.30 9.67
C GLY A 82 -2.31 -19.17 10.63
N SER A 83 -1.17 -19.72 10.19
CA SER A 83 -0.27 -20.54 11.01
C SER A 83 1.14 -19.94 11.08
N ALA A 84 1.30 -18.68 10.70
CA ALA A 84 2.63 -18.06 10.56
C ALA A 84 3.10 -17.29 11.82
N ASP A 85 2.34 -17.27 12.91
CA ASP A 85 2.62 -16.51 14.14
C ASP A 85 4.02 -16.76 14.70
N GLY A 86 4.39 -18.03 14.91
CA GLY A 86 5.67 -18.41 15.47
C GLY A 86 6.85 -18.01 14.57
N PRO A 87 6.90 -18.47 13.30
CA PRO A 87 7.96 -18.10 12.37
C PRO A 87 8.09 -16.59 12.11
N LEU A 88 6.96 -15.85 12.08
CA LEU A 88 7.00 -14.40 11.94
C LEU A 88 7.47 -13.70 13.23
N SER A 89 7.12 -14.23 14.40
CA SER A 89 7.64 -13.72 15.68
C SER A 89 9.15 -13.93 15.78
N GLU A 90 9.65 -15.06 15.32
CA GLU A 90 11.10 -15.36 15.25
C GLU A 90 11.81 -14.40 14.30
N LEU A 91 11.28 -14.21 13.07
CA LEU A 91 11.84 -13.28 12.08
C LEU A 91 11.93 -11.83 12.61
N LEU A 92 10.92 -11.40 13.36
CA LEU A 92 10.80 -10.02 13.85
C LEU A 92 11.46 -9.80 15.21
N GLY A 93 11.86 -10.86 15.91
CA GLY A 93 12.35 -10.77 17.29
C GLY A 93 11.32 -10.21 18.28
N ARG A 94 10.02 -10.29 17.96
CA ARG A 94 8.90 -9.84 18.79
C ARG A 94 7.67 -10.70 18.56
N LYS A 95 6.91 -10.92 19.65
CA LYS A 95 5.72 -11.74 19.61
C LYS A 95 4.61 -11.04 18.82
N VAL A 96 4.14 -11.70 17.77
CA VAL A 96 3.04 -11.23 16.93
C VAL A 96 1.99 -12.33 16.73
N THR A 97 0.78 -11.92 16.39
CA THR A 97 -0.29 -12.81 15.92
C THR A 97 -0.78 -12.35 14.55
N VAL A 98 -1.05 -13.28 13.66
CA VAL A 98 -1.69 -12.99 12.38
C VAL A 98 -3.20 -12.91 12.59
N SER A 99 -3.80 -11.82 12.16
CA SER A 99 -5.24 -11.58 12.32
C SER A 99 -5.90 -11.29 10.99
N THR A 100 -7.13 -11.79 10.83
CA THR A 100 -8.06 -11.42 9.75
C THR A 100 -9.14 -10.46 10.23
N ARG A 101 -9.19 -10.21 11.53
CA ARG A 101 -10.16 -9.31 12.15
C ARG A 101 -9.48 -8.03 12.57
N ARG A 102 -9.79 -6.94 11.90
CA ARG A 102 -9.40 -5.60 12.33
C ARG A 102 -10.30 -5.16 13.47
N ALA A 103 -9.72 -4.80 14.61
CA ALA A 103 -10.45 -4.18 15.70
C ALA A 103 -10.93 -2.77 15.31
N ASP A 104 -12.04 -2.34 15.90
CA ASP A 104 -12.46 -0.94 15.77
C ASP A 104 -11.40 -0.02 16.38
N GLY A 105 -11.12 1.10 15.72
CA GLY A 105 -10.06 2.01 16.16
C GLY A 105 -8.64 1.42 16.05
N ALA A 106 -8.42 0.40 15.21
CA ALA A 106 -7.08 -0.19 15.01
C ALA A 106 -6.06 0.86 14.56
N VAL A 107 -4.94 0.94 15.26
CA VAL A 107 -3.90 1.95 15.06
C VAL A 107 -2.58 1.34 14.61
N VAL A 108 -1.79 2.15 13.93
CA VAL A 108 -0.40 1.90 13.56
C VAL A 108 0.51 3.01 14.09
N GLU A 109 1.77 2.67 14.34
CA GLU A 109 2.81 3.66 14.60
C GLU A 109 3.29 4.27 13.29
N ARG A 110 3.32 5.61 13.21
CA ARG A 110 3.75 6.33 12.01
C ARG A 110 4.70 7.46 12.38
N PRO A 111 6.01 7.20 12.48
CA PRO A 111 6.99 8.27 12.62
C PRO A 111 6.98 9.17 11.37
N ASP A 112 7.46 10.40 11.54
CA ASP A 112 7.64 11.32 10.43
C ASP A 112 8.59 10.71 9.39
N PRO A 113 8.15 10.56 8.12
CA PRO A 113 8.94 9.87 7.11
C PRO A 113 10.21 10.61 6.71
N GLU A 114 10.25 11.95 6.82
CA GLU A 114 11.44 12.74 6.53
C GLU A 114 12.46 12.59 7.66
N GLN A 115 12.03 12.48 8.92
CA GLN A 115 12.91 12.15 10.03
C GLN A 115 13.50 10.74 9.92
N VAL A 116 12.69 9.75 9.52
CA VAL A 116 13.18 8.38 9.22
C VAL A 116 14.27 8.42 8.15
N LEU A 117 14.07 9.23 7.11
CA LEU A 117 15.03 9.36 6.03
C LEU A 117 16.33 10.07 6.45
N ALA A 118 16.23 11.06 7.34
CA ALA A 118 17.36 11.86 7.81
C ALA A 118 18.16 11.15 8.91
N GLN A 119 17.49 10.52 9.88
CA GLN A 119 18.11 9.96 11.08
C GLN A 119 18.42 8.46 10.98
N GLY A 120 17.83 7.77 9.96
CA GLY A 120 18.08 6.35 9.72
C GLY A 120 16.96 5.44 10.24
N LEU A 121 17.02 4.17 9.80
CA LEU A 121 15.94 3.20 10.02
C LEU A 121 15.86 2.65 11.44
N ASP A 122 16.95 2.75 12.19
CA ASP A 122 17.07 2.25 13.55
C ASP A 122 16.95 3.37 14.60
N ALA A 123 16.76 4.62 14.15
CA ALA A 123 16.58 5.77 15.04
C ALA A 123 15.34 5.59 15.92
N ASP A 124 15.47 6.05 17.17
CA ASP A 124 14.36 6.08 18.12
C ASP A 124 13.58 7.37 17.92
N LEU A 125 12.59 7.29 17.04
CA LEU A 125 11.76 8.41 16.63
C LEU A 125 10.41 8.37 17.33
N GLU A 126 9.89 9.54 17.65
CA GLU A 126 8.49 9.66 18.04
C GLU A 126 7.60 9.09 16.93
N ALA A 127 6.72 8.17 17.29
CA ALA A 127 5.83 7.49 16.36
C ALA A 127 4.36 7.65 16.77
N PRO A 128 3.72 8.78 16.41
CA PRO A 128 2.31 8.98 16.69
C PRO A 128 1.44 7.82 16.21
N LEU A 129 0.40 7.51 16.95
CA LEU A 129 -0.58 6.51 16.58
C LEU A 129 -1.55 7.09 15.56
N LEU A 130 -1.70 6.39 14.46
CA LEU A 130 -2.65 6.74 13.40
C LEU A 130 -3.66 5.62 13.23
N GLU A 131 -4.94 5.94 13.30
CA GLU A 131 -6.00 5.01 12.95
C GLU A 131 -5.94 4.67 11.46
N ILE A 132 -6.08 3.38 11.13
CA ILE A 132 -6.05 2.90 9.74
C ILE A 132 -7.46 2.71 9.18
N ALA A 133 -7.55 2.67 7.84
CA ALA A 133 -8.77 2.37 7.09
C ALA A 133 -9.94 3.33 7.34
N GLN A 134 -9.65 4.59 7.69
CA GLN A 134 -10.67 5.62 7.96
C GLN A 134 -11.60 5.86 6.75
N GLY A 135 -11.07 5.72 5.52
CA GLY A 135 -11.84 5.84 4.27
C GLY A 135 -12.33 4.50 3.71
N THR A 136 -12.29 3.40 4.52
CA THR A 136 -12.66 2.06 4.03
C THR A 136 -13.59 1.36 5.03
N PRO A 137 -14.86 1.16 4.70
CA PRO A 137 -15.75 0.33 5.50
C PRO A 137 -15.27 -1.14 5.51
N GLY A 138 -15.64 -1.90 6.53
CA GLY A 138 -15.29 -3.31 6.67
C GLY A 138 -13.96 -3.57 7.36
N GLY A 139 -13.52 -4.83 7.35
CA GLY A 139 -12.45 -5.34 8.20
C GLY A 139 -11.05 -5.36 7.59
N ARG A 140 -10.80 -4.75 6.40
CA ARG A 140 -9.49 -4.78 5.74
C ARG A 140 -8.48 -3.87 6.43
N PHE A 141 -7.21 -4.27 6.39
CA PHE A 141 -6.09 -3.54 7.01
C PHE A 141 -5.41 -2.56 6.03
N VAL A 142 -6.19 -1.91 5.16
CA VAL A 142 -5.66 -0.84 4.29
C VAL A 142 -5.21 0.36 5.11
N ASP A 143 -4.39 1.21 4.53
CA ASP A 143 -3.91 2.40 5.25
C ASP A 143 -4.99 3.46 5.38
N HIS A 144 -5.75 3.73 4.33
CA HIS A 144 -6.85 4.70 4.33
C HIS A 144 -8.02 4.22 3.46
N SER A 145 -7.88 4.24 2.13
CA SER A 145 -8.95 3.96 1.17
C SER A 145 -8.81 2.57 0.53
N PRO A 146 -9.89 2.03 -0.06
CA PRO A 146 -9.95 0.65 -0.49
C PRO A 146 -9.07 0.34 -1.72
N VAL A 147 -8.79 1.32 -2.57
CA VAL A 147 -7.97 1.16 -3.79
C VAL A 147 -6.89 2.24 -3.84
N HIS A 148 -5.68 1.84 -4.20
CA HIS A 148 -4.58 2.74 -4.50
C HIS A 148 -4.19 2.57 -5.97
N LEU A 149 -4.15 3.68 -6.72
CA LEU A 149 -3.69 3.73 -8.11
C LEU A 149 -2.54 4.72 -8.27
N ILE A 150 -1.69 4.50 -9.27
CA ILE A 150 -0.59 5.39 -9.66
C ILE A 150 -0.39 5.35 -11.18
N THR A 151 0.10 6.44 -11.78
CA THR A 151 0.39 6.51 -13.20
C THR A 151 1.85 6.15 -13.52
N THR A 152 2.10 5.71 -14.76
CA THR A 152 3.46 5.51 -15.26
C THR A 152 4.22 6.83 -15.32
N ALA A 153 3.57 7.95 -15.69
CA ALA A 153 4.22 9.25 -15.70
C ALA A 153 4.77 9.66 -14.33
N THR A 154 4.04 9.39 -13.25
CA THR A 154 4.52 9.64 -11.88
C THR A 154 5.65 8.69 -11.49
N LEU A 155 5.56 7.40 -11.85
CA LEU A 155 6.62 6.43 -11.57
C LEU A 155 7.92 6.79 -12.31
N ASP A 156 7.84 7.24 -13.57
CA ASP A 156 8.97 7.65 -14.38
C ASP A 156 9.65 8.90 -13.80
N GLU A 157 8.89 9.91 -13.35
CA GLU A 157 9.42 11.11 -12.68
C GLU A 157 10.16 10.75 -11.39
N VAL A 158 9.62 9.84 -10.61
CA VAL A 158 10.26 9.43 -9.34
C VAL A 158 11.44 8.50 -9.59
N GLY A 159 11.41 7.72 -10.67
CA GLY A 159 12.48 6.80 -11.05
C GLY A 159 12.55 5.59 -10.13
N VAL A 160 11.40 4.98 -9.78
CA VAL A 160 11.33 3.80 -8.91
C VAL A 160 10.27 2.81 -9.40
N GLU A 161 10.40 1.58 -8.93
CA GLU A 161 9.48 0.49 -9.23
C GLU A 161 8.12 0.71 -8.53
N ALA A 162 7.03 0.44 -9.24
CA ALA A 162 5.66 0.57 -8.71
C ALA A 162 5.45 -0.21 -7.41
N LEU A 163 6.11 -1.39 -7.28
CA LEU A 163 6.04 -2.25 -6.11
C LEU A 163 6.31 -1.50 -4.78
N ARG A 164 7.17 -0.48 -4.79
CA ARG A 164 7.50 0.31 -3.60
C ARG A 164 6.32 1.09 -3.06
N TYR A 165 5.49 1.60 -3.96
CA TYR A 165 4.27 2.34 -3.63
C TYR A 165 3.08 1.45 -3.33
N ARG A 166 3.17 0.16 -3.66
CA ARG A 166 2.17 -0.86 -3.38
C ARG A 166 0.78 -0.51 -3.93
N PRO A 167 0.68 -0.06 -5.20
CA PRO A 167 -0.60 0.24 -5.83
C PRO A 167 -1.38 -1.06 -6.13
N ASN A 168 -2.70 -0.96 -6.17
CA ASN A 168 -3.53 -2.01 -6.73
C ASN A 168 -3.59 -1.91 -8.26
N VAL A 169 -3.59 -0.69 -8.80
CA VAL A 169 -3.68 -0.41 -10.24
C VAL A 169 -2.58 0.54 -10.66
N VAL A 170 -1.81 0.15 -11.67
CA VAL A 170 -0.90 1.05 -12.38
C VAL A 170 -1.53 1.41 -13.73
N VAL A 171 -1.65 2.71 -14.02
CA VAL A 171 -2.25 3.24 -15.25
C VAL A 171 -1.16 3.73 -16.20
N VAL A 172 -1.11 3.19 -17.42
CA VAL A 172 -0.27 3.73 -18.49
C VAL A 172 -0.87 5.03 -19.00
N THR A 173 -0.06 6.08 -18.98
CA THR A 173 -0.37 7.37 -19.57
C THR A 173 0.32 7.53 -20.93
N PRO A 174 -0.23 8.35 -21.86
CA PRO A 174 0.44 8.69 -23.11
C PRO A 174 1.83 9.32 -22.88
N PRO A 175 2.77 9.16 -23.83
CA PRO A 175 4.05 9.86 -23.77
C PRO A 175 3.86 11.38 -23.63
N GLY A 176 4.68 12.02 -22.81
CA GLY A 176 4.60 13.46 -22.54
C GLY A 176 3.52 13.88 -21.54
N THR A 177 2.78 12.93 -20.97
CA THR A 177 1.86 13.23 -19.85
C THR A 177 2.65 13.78 -18.65
N PRO A 178 2.24 14.90 -18.05
CA PRO A 178 2.89 15.43 -16.86
C PRO A 178 2.89 14.42 -15.71
N ALA A 179 3.96 14.39 -14.93
CA ALA A 179 3.98 13.63 -13.69
C ALA A 179 2.93 14.17 -12.70
N PHE A 180 2.43 13.29 -11.85
CA PHE A 180 1.40 13.58 -10.85
C PHE A 180 0.06 14.07 -11.44
N VAL A 181 -0.16 13.84 -12.75
CA VAL A 181 -1.41 14.17 -13.44
C VAL A 181 -2.65 13.58 -12.77
N GLU A 182 -2.47 12.47 -12.08
CA GLU A 182 -3.55 11.83 -11.34
C GLU A 182 -4.15 12.76 -10.26
N ASN A 183 -3.45 13.77 -9.78
CA ASN A 183 -4.05 14.75 -8.85
C ASN A 183 -5.25 15.48 -9.45
N ASP A 184 -5.27 15.68 -10.77
CA ASP A 184 -6.37 16.34 -11.50
C ASP A 184 -7.61 15.44 -11.66
N TRP A 185 -7.52 14.18 -11.24
CA TRP A 185 -8.63 13.22 -11.34
C TRP A 185 -9.48 13.16 -10.07
N LEU A 186 -9.13 13.90 -9.03
CA LEU A 186 -9.87 13.93 -7.77
C LEU A 186 -11.35 14.25 -7.99
N GLY A 187 -12.22 13.42 -7.44
CA GLY A 187 -13.68 13.54 -7.55
C GLY A 187 -14.26 13.17 -8.91
N ARG A 188 -13.45 12.92 -9.94
CA ARG A 188 -13.92 12.53 -11.28
C ARG A 188 -14.04 11.02 -11.38
N PRO A 189 -15.15 10.47 -11.88
CA PRO A 189 -15.28 9.03 -12.07
C PRO A 189 -14.19 8.49 -13.02
N LEU A 190 -13.57 7.40 -12.64
CA LEU A 190 -12.58 6.68 -13.42
C LEU A 190 -13.14 5.34 -13.82
N THR A 191 -13.46 5.17 -15.11
CA THR A 191 -14.01 3.93 -15.64
C THR A 191 -12.90 3.01 -16.12
N ILE A 192 -12.91 1.75 -15.67
CA ILE A 192 -11.99 0.67 -16.08
C ILE A 192 -12.83 -0.55 -16.42
N GLY A 193 -13.04 -0.82 -17.71
CA GLY A 193 -13.99 -1.84 -18.15
C GLY A 193 -15.40 -1.53 -17.62
N ALA A 194 -15.98 -2.42 -16.83
CA ALA A 194 -17.30 -2.21 -16.20
C ALA A 194 -17.21 -1.58 -14.79
N VAL A 195 -16.02 -1.40 -14.26
CA VAL A 195 -15.78 -0.87 -12.90
C VAL A 195 -15.69 0.65 -12.93
N THR A 196 -16.31 1.30 -11.95
CA THR A 196 -16.14 2.73 -11.73
C THR A 196 -15.46 2.95 -10.37
N LEU A 197 -14.32 3.64 -10.42
CA LEU A 197 -13.60 4.14 -9.24
C LEU A 197 -13.81 5.65 -9.13
N VAL A 198 -13.90 6.16 -7.92
CA VAL A 198 -13.89 7.62 -7.68
C VAL A 198 -12.70 7.97 -6.82
N PRO A 199 -11.69 8.66 -7.38
CA PRO A 199 -10.57 9.19 -6.62
C PRO A 199 -11.02 10.12 -5.50
N THR A 200 -10.51 9.90 -4.29
CA THR A 200 -10.95 10.60 -3.08
C THR A 200 -9.91 11.55 -2.53
N LEU A 201 -8.63 11.15 -2.55
CA LEU A 201 -7.54 12.02 -2.11
C LEU A 201 -6.19 11.58 -2.70
N PRO A 202 -5.21 12.52 -2.81
CA PRO A 202 -3.84 12.18 -3.15
C PRO A 202 -3.28 11.25 -2.10
N THR A 203 -2.41 10.30 -2.50
CA THR A 203 -1.84 9.35 -1.54
C THR A 203 -0.60 9.92 -0.87
N PRO A 204 -0.64 10.27 0.43
CA PRO A 204 0.52 10.75 1.17
C PRO A 204 1.58 9.66 1.29
N ARG A 205 2.84 10.02 1.10
CA ARG A 205 3.94 9.07 1.18
C ARG A 205 4.54 9.01 2.58
N CYS A 206 4.72 7.79 3.06
CA CYS A 206 5.47 7.46 4.27
C CYS A 206 6.89 6.97 3.90
N SER A 207 7.66 6.54 4.88
CA SER A 207 9.01 5.99 4.67
C SER A 207 9.04 4.65 3.92
N VAL A 208 7.94 3.89 3.89
CA VAL A 208 7.90 2.53 3.31
C VAL A 208 8.50 2.45 1.89
N PRO A 209 8.14 3.33 0.93
CA PRO A 209 8.69 3.25 -0.43
C PRO A 209 10.21 3.39 -0.51
N THR A 210 10.84 3.99 0.51
CA THR A 210 12.30 4.20 0.56
C THR A 210 13.08 2.99 1.05
N LEU A 211 12.39 2.00 1.62
CA LEU A 211 12.98 0.82 2.24
C LEU A 211 13.37 -0.24 1.19
N GLU A 212 14.07 -1.26 1.64
CA GLU A 212 14.30 -2.48 0.83
C GLU A 212 12.97 -3.23 0.65
N HIS A 213 12.74 -3.74 -0.56
CA HIS A 213 11.55 -4.53 -0.90
C HIS A 213 11.98 -5.84 -1.57
N GLY A 214 12.03 -6.94 -0.80
CA GLY A 214 12.64 -8.18 -1.30
C GLY A 214 14.11 -7.93 -1.67
N ASP A 215 14.44 -8.14 -2.94
CA ASP A 215 15.78 -7.93 -3.49
C ASP A 215 16.05 -6.48 -3.96
N LEU A 216 15.04 -5.62 -3.94
CA LEU A 216 15.20 -4.22 -4.32
C LEU A 216 15.89 -3.44 -3.21
N PRO A 217 17.00 -2.71 -3.50
CA PRO A 217 17.73 -1.93 -2.51
C PRO A 217 16.91 -0.72 -2.04
N ARG A 218 17.39 -0.02 -1.03
CA ARG A 218 16.81 1.24 -0.56
C ARG A 218 16.74 2.27 -1.71
N ALA A 219 15.65 3.05 -1.71
CA ALA A 219 15.38 4.07 -2.74
C ALA A 219 14.88 5.38 -2.09
N PRO A 220 15.77 6.20 -1.48
CA PRO A 220 15.39 7.46 -0.84
C PRO A 220 14.60 8.41 -1.74
N GLN A 221 14.84 8.38 -3.05
CA GLN A 221 14.13 9.20 -4.03
C GLN A 221 12.63 8.93 -4.07
N ALA A 222 12.17 7.74 -3.66
CA ALA A 222 10.77 7.41 -3.57
C ALA A 222 9.97 8.31 -2.59
N LEU A 223 10.63 9.01 -1.68
CA LEU A 223 10.04 10.06 -0.85
C LEU A 223 10.54 11.45 -1.23
N ARG A 224 11.84 11.61 -1.52
CA ARG A 224 12.43 12.92 -1.82
C ARG A 224 11.81 13.57 -3.05
N ARG A 225 11.61 12.80 -4.13
CA ARG A 225 11.01 13.35 -5.36
C ARG A 225 9.58 13.85 -5.16
N PRO A 226 8.65 13.09 -4.57
CA PRO A 226 7.34 13.64 -4.20
C PRO A 226 7.43 14.84 -3.25
N ALA A 227 8.36 14.85 -2.30
CA ALA A 227 8.55 15.97 -1.38
C ALA A 227 9.03 17.26 -2.09
N GLU A 228 9.84 17.14 -3.13
CA GLU A 228 10.34 18.25 -3.94
C GLU A 228 9.34 18.73 -5.00
N ARG A 229 8.55 17.81 -5.59
CA ARG A 229 7.80 18.05 -6.82
C ARG A 229 6.28 18.02 -6.66
N ASN A 230 5.76 17.41 -5.59
CA ASN A 230 4.34 17.19 -5.42
C ASN A 230 3.91 17.19 -3.95
N ARG A 231 4.11 18.33 -3.27
CA ARG A 231 3.46 18.59 -1.98
C ARG A 231 2.10 19.20 -2.25
N VAL A 232 1.04 18.51 -1.87
CA VAL A 232 -0.33 18.94 -2.09
C VAL A 232 -1.13 18.85 -0.80
N GLU A 233 -2.19 19.61 -0.72
CA GLU A 233 -3.14 19.54 0.38
C GLU A 233 -3.85 18.18 0.37
N VAL A 234 -3.86 17.51 1.51
CA VAL A 234 -4.56 16.26 1.73
C VAL A 234 -5.58 16.49 2.85
N GLU A 235 -6.84 16.39 2.53
CA GLU A 235 -7.94 16.66 3.45
C GLU A 235 -7.75 15.89 4.76
N GLY A 236 -7.78 16.59 5.89
CA GLY A 236 -7.57 16.03 7.23
C GLY A 236 -6.11 15.77 7.62
N PHE A 237 -5.14 15.98 6.70
CA PHE A 237 -3.72 15.66 6.95
C PHE A 237 -2.77 16.82 6.66
N GLY A 238 -3.23 17.90 6.01
CA GLY A 238 -2.41 19.07 5.64
C GLY A 238 -1.57 18.84 4.37
N VAL A 239 -0.55 19.67 4.17
CA VAL A 239 0.29 19.64 2.96
C VAL A 239 1.38 18.57 3.07
N LEU A 240 1.28 17.53 2.27
CA LEU A 240 2.14 16.36 2.34
C LEU A 240 2.73 15.96 0.97
N PRO A 241 3.91 15.30 0.94
CA PRO A 241 4.42 14.70 -0.27
C PRO A 241 3.52 13.55 -0.73
N CYS A 242 3.01 13.62 -1.96
CA CYS A 242 2.07 12.64 -2.51
C CYS A 242 2.53 12.03 -3.82
N ALA A 243 2.12 10.80 -4.09
CA ALA A 243 2.27 10.13 -5.39
C ALA A 243 1.18 9.06 -5.52
N GLY A 244 0.40 9.10 -6.60
CA GLY A 244 -0.77 8.27 -6.80
C GLY A 244 -1.99 8.77 -6.04
N LEU A 245 -3.11 8.09 -6.21
CA LEU A 245 -4.42 8.41 -5.63
C LEU A 245 -5.00 7.26 -4.82
N TYR A 246 -5.71 7.58 -3.80
CA TYR A 246 -6.71 6.71 -3.18
C TYR A 246 -8.06 6.87 -3.88
N ALA A 247 -8.78 5.76 -4.03
CA ALA A 247 -10.11 5.76 -4.63
C ALA A 247 -11.07 4.84 -3.87
N ARG A 248 -12.35 5.17 -3.90
CA ARG A 248 -13.45 4.28 -3.52
C ARG A 248 -13.98 3.56 -4.76
N VAL A 249 -14.59 2.40 -4.56
CA VAL A 249 -15.29 1.66 -5.61
C VAL A 249 -16.75 2.12 -5.62
N GLU A 250 -17.19 2.63 -6.75
CA GLU A 250 -18.59 3.02 -6.98
C GLU A 250 -19.38 1.92 -7.68
N THR A 251 -18.82 1.39 -8.77
CA THR A 251 -19.39 0.21 -9.45
C THR A 251 -18.39 -0.94 -9.33
N PRO A 252 -18.72 -2.00 -8.60
CA PRO A 252 -17.86 -3.18 -8.45
C PRO A 252 -17.83 -4.04 -9.71
N GLY A 253 -16.83 -4.92 -9.82
CA GLY A 253 -16.66 -5.85 -10.92
C GLY A 253 -15.22 -6.25 -11.16
N PRO A 254 -14.95 -7.05 -12.20
CA PRO A 254 -13.58 -7.41 -12.58
C PRO A 254 -12.93 -6.31 -13.42
N ILE A 255 -11.60 -6.16 -13.23
CA ILE A 255 -10.73 -5.38 -14.11
C ILE A 255 -9.57 -6.26 -14.59
N HIS A 256 -9.08 -5.99 -15.79
CA HIS A 256 -8.03 -6.79 -16.42
C HIS A 256 -6.87 -5.89 -16.84
N ARG A 257 -5.68 -6.50 -16.89
CA ARG A 257 -4.53 -5.84 -17.49
C ARG A 257 -4.85 -5.51 -18.96
N GLY A 258 -4.59 -4.29 -19.37
CA GLY A 258 -4.89 -3.79 -20.71
C GLY A 258 -6.25 -3.11 -20.86
N ASP A 259 -7.15 -3.23 -19.90
CA ASP A 259 -8.45 -2.53 -19.93
C ASP A 259 -8.27 -1.03 -20.16
N PRO A 260 -9.12 -0.40 -20.97
CA PRO A 260 -9.12 1.05 -21.15
C PRO A 260 -9.45 1.75 -19.85
N VAL A 261 -8.80 2.90 -19.62
CA VAL A 261 -9.04 3.78 -18.48
C VAL A 261 -9.50 5.13 -19.02
N GLU A 262 -10.72 5.52 -18.67
CA GLU A 262 -11.37 6.75 -19.07
C GLU A 262 -11.71 7.58 -17.83
N ILE A 263 -11.57 8.91 -17.95
CA ILE A 263 -11.88 9.87 -16.88
C ILE A 263 -13.14 10.63 -17.30
N GLY A 264 -14.16 10.55 -16.45
CA GLY A 264 -15.43 11.24 -16.65
C GLY A 264 -15.36 12.77 -16.45
#